data_a2970b4fd02153f39d75a5e6a93d7ce2
#
_entry.id   a2970b4fd02153f39d75a5e6a93d7ce2
#
_cell.length_a   1.000
_cell.length_b   1.000
_cell.length_c   1.000
_cell.angle_alpha   90.00
_cell.angle_beta   90.00
_cell.angle_gamma   90.00
#
_symmetry.space_group_name_H-M   'P 1'
#
loop_
_entity.id
_entity.type
_entity.pdbx_description
1 polymer ?
#
loop_
_entity_poly.entity_id
_entity_poly.type
_entity_poly.pdbx_seq_one_letter_code
_entity_poly.pdbx_strand_id
1 'polypeptide(L)'
;MVPFKETIQSKEELIEACHKGYQDYQDRKISKNDFCMYFGFIHGEAITKYYEGQYGQLLLDGGFNSGSEAYFSGGINAWKNLRDGKYEFPPQKTSAPATSSPSLQKIYFGNPGSGKSYKVETETKGKKVFRTTFHPDSDYSTFVGTYKPESDGGTIRYAFVPQTFTNAYIEAYKDIDTPVYLIIEEINRGNCAQIFGDLFQLLDRGSDGYSEYSINADKDLRDYIRHELTKLKGIDQNTDPEGIEDGKLRLPPNLHILATMNTSDQSLFPMDSAFKRRWDWEYVPIQYEGATSDSFTITLSGKRFRWIDFLKAVNDRIRRTTESEDKQLGNYFIKSDIDEKEFKSKVMFYLWSEVCKDEYLTEQNFMRSMTKNSIEKLNSEKPTDEFFRAHISEYEVEEFSFNDLFSERGTDLLLGFMYSMNVLPIPDKIEPLEP
;
A
#
# COMPACT_ATOMS: atom_id res chain seq x y z
N MET A 1 19.98 -0.25 -4.46
CA MET A 1 20.00 0.46 -5.77
C MET A 1 21.45 0.66 -6.18
N VAL A 2 21.95 -0.05 -7.19
CA VAL A 2 23.33 0.12 -7.70
C VAL A 2 23.44 1.53 -8.29
N PRO A 3 24.42 2.36 -7.94
CA PRO A 3 24.49 3.72 -8.43
C PRO A 3 24.63 3.73 -9.95
N PHE A 4 23.70 4.43 -10.61
CA PHE A 4 23.71 4.70 -12.05
C PHE A 4 24.89 5.64 -12.36
N LYS A 5 26.06 5.12 -12.71
CA LYS A 5 27.18 5.72 -13.42
C LYS A 5 28.54 5.21 -12.90
N GLU A 6 28.90 4.02 -13.28
CA GLU A 6 30.33 3.76 -13.46
C GLU A 6 30.49 3.27 -14.90
N THR A 7 31.15 4.08 -15.72
CA THR A 7 31.48 3.71 -17.08
C THR A 7 32.56 2.63 -16.98
N ILE A 8 32.23 1.38 -17.27
CA ILE A 8 33.17 0.26 -17.29
C ILE A 8 34.17 0.51 -18.44
N GLN A 9 35.44 0.66 -18.12
CA GLN A 9 36.47 0.99 -19.09
C GLN A 9 37.36 -0.22 -19.45
N SER A 10 37.41 -1.25 -18.60
CA SER A 10 38.19 -2.47 -18.85
C SER A 10 37.38 -3.77 -18.62
N LYS A 11 37.92 -4.88 -19.10
CA LYS A 11 37.38 -6.21 -18.87
C LYS A 11 37.44 -6.58 -17.38
N GLU A 12 38.51 -6.21 -16.73
CA GLU A 12 38.74 -6.47 -15.30
C GLU A 12 37.70 -5.75 -14.44
N GLU A 13 37.42 -4.47 -14.73
CA GLU A 13 36.38 -3.71 -14.05
C GLU A 13 34.99 -4.36 -14.23
N LEU A 14 34.70 -4.89 -15.42
CA LEU A 14 33.45 -5.60 -15.67
C LEU A 14 33.34 -6.89 -14.84
N ILE A 15 34.43 -7.64 -14.74
CA ILE A 15 34.48 -8.87 -13.92
C ILE A 15 34.30 -8.52 -12.43
N GLU A 16 34.98 -7.46 -11.94
CA GLU A 16 34.85 -6.99 -10.56
C GLU A 16 33.42 -6.55 -10.24
N ALA A 17 32.77 -5.79 -11.12
CA ALA A 17 31.38 -5.40 -10.96
C ALA A 17 30.44 -6.61 -10.95
N CYS A 18 30.71 -7.63 -11.79
CA CYS A 18 29.96 -8.87 -11.80
C CYS A 18 30.18 -9.68 -10.51
N HIS A 19 31.41 -9.72 -9.99
CA HIS A 19 31.74 -10.38 -8.72
C HIS A 19 31.03 -9.72 -7.54
N LYS A 20 30.95 -8.39 -7.50
CA LYS A 20 30.20 -7.67 -6.47
C LYS A 20 28.70 -8.02 -6.50
N GLY A 21 28.11 -8.09 -7.69
CA GLY A 21 26.73 -8.55 -7.85
C GLY A 21 26.53 -10.00 -7.42
N TYR A 22 27.56 -10.86 -7.57
CA TYR A 22 27.55 -12.21 -7.04
C TYR A 22 27.49 -12.22 -5.50
N GLN A 23 28.20 -11.32 -4.82
CA GLN A 23 28.13 -11.19 -3.37
C GLN A 23 26.72 -10.77 -2.93
N ASP A 24 26.12 -9.76 -3.59
CA ASP A 24 24.74 -9.34 -3.31
C ASP A 24 23.72 -10.47 -3.52
N TYR A 25 23.95 -11.34 -4.52
CA TYR A 25 23.15 -12.56 -4.71
C TYR A 25 23.35 -13.58 -3.58
N GLN A 26 24.61 -13.83 -3.14
CA GLN A 26 24.91 -14.73 -2.02
C GLN A 26 24.28 -14.23 -0.70
N ASP A 27 24.26 -12.92 -0.48
CA ASP A 27 23.63 -12.28 0.66
C ASP A 27 22.07 -12.27 0.56
N ARG A 28 21.51 -12.88 -0.49
CA ARG A 28 20.06 -12.93 -0.78
C ARG A 28 19.38 -11.57 -0.94
N LYS A 29 20.12 -10.54 -1.28
CA LYS A 29 19.56 -9.20 -1.55
C LYS A 29 18.83 -9.12 -2.88
N ILE A 30 19.29 -9.91 -3.88
CA ILE A 30 18.69 -9.95 -5.23
C ILE A 30 18.63 -11.39 -5.75
N SER A 31 17.70 -11.69 -6.67
CA SER A 31 17.70 -12.96 -7.37
C SER A 31 18.75 -12.99 -8.49
N LYS A 32 19.24 -14.18 -8.86
CA LYS A 32 20.17 -14.35 -9.99
C LYS A 32 19.58 -13.79 -11.29
N ASN A 33 18.29 -13.98 -11.50
CA ASN A 33 17.59 -13.51 -12.69
C ASN A 33 17.54 -11.99 -12.76
N ASP A 34 17.18 -11.35 -11.65
CA ASP A 34 17.13 -9.90 -11.57
C ASP A 34 18.53 -9.30 -11.76
N PHE A 35 19.53 -9.88 -11.12
CA PHE A 35 20.93 -9.48 -11.33
C PHE A 35 21.30 -9.54 -12.82
N CYS A 36 21.10 -10.67 -13.49
CA CYS A 36 21.46 -10.83 -14.89
C CYS A 36 20.73 -9.87 -15.83
N MET A 37 19.44 -9.64 -15.57
CA MET A 37 18.63 -8.71 -16.36
C MET A 37 19.12 -7.25 -16.19
N TYR A 38 19.26 -6.80 -14.95
CA TYR A 38 19.67 -5.41 -14.69
C TYR A 38 21.15 -5.17 -15.06
N PHE A 39 22.03 -6.09 -14.71
CA PHE A 39 23.44 -5.98 -15.05
C PHE A 39 23.65 -5.99 -16.56
N GLY A 40 22.96 -6.89 -17.27
CA GLY A 40 22.99 -6.96 -18.72
C GLY A 40 22.45 -5.69 -19.40
N PHE A 41 21.46 -5.04 -18.84
CA PHE A 41 20.92 -3.79 -19.34
C PHE A 41 21.89 -2.60 -19.08
N ILE A 42 22.40 -2.48 -17.84
CA ILE A 42 23.26 -1.36 -17.43
C ILE A 42 24.63 -1.42 -18.14
N HIS A 43 25.22 -2.60 -18.22
CA HIS A 43 26.56 -2.79 -18.75
C HIS A 43 26.58 -3.45 -20.14
N GLY A 44 25.44 -3.38 -20.89
CA GLY A 44 25.27 -4.06 -22.18
C GLY A 44 26.33 -3.72 -23.20
N GLU A 45 26.86 -2.48 -23.22
CA GLU A 45 27.95 -2.05 -24.08
C GLU A 45 29.27 -2.75 -23.74
N ALA A 46 29.66 -2.73 -22.47
CA ALA A 46 30.88 -3.36 -22.01
C ALA A 46 30.80 -4.89 -22.17
N ILE A 47 29.66 -5.50 -21.83
CA ILE A 47 29.46 -6.93 -22.01
C ILE A 47 29.58 -7.33 -23.49
N THR A 48 28.96 -6.59 -24.38
CA THR A 48 29.03 -6.86 -25.81
C THR A 48 30.46 -6.69 -26.33
N LYS A 49 31.18 -5.68 -25.84
CA LYS A 49 32.59 -5.40 -26.24
C LYS A 49 33.55 -6.49 -25.81
N TYR A 50 33.41 -7.00 -24.57
CA TYR A 50 34.41 -7.92 -23.99
C TYR A 50 34.00 -9.40 -24.01
N TYR A 51 32.71 -9.70 -24.17
CA TYR A 51 32.15 -11.07 -24.11
C TYR A 51 31.16 -11.35 -25.23
N GLU A 52 31.33 -10.79 -26.41
CA GLU A 52 30.42 -10.96 -27.54
C GLU A 52 30.18 -12.46 -27.83
N GLY A 53 28.93 -12.89 -27.72
CA GLY A 53 28.51 -14.28 -27.94
C GLY A 53 28.87 -15.30 -26.86
N GLN A 54 29.53 -14.87 -25.77
CA GLN A 54 29.96 -15.75 -24.66
C GLN A 54 29.55 -15.19 -23.31
N TYR A 55 28.32 -14.74 -23.18
CA TYR A 55 27.83 -14.02 -21.97
C TYR A 55 27.83 -14.88 -20.70
N GLY A 56 27.68 -16.22 -20.84
CA GLY A 56 27.80 -17.15 -19.73
C GLY A 56 29.21 -17.18 -19.12
N GLN A 57 30.26 -16.91 -19.91
CA GLN A 57 31.63 -16.85 -19.40
C GLN A 57 31.83 -15.69 -18.42
N LEU A 58 31.17 -14.54 -18.62
CA LEU A 58 31.22 -13.42 -17.65
C LEU A 58 30.67 -13.83 -16.27
N LEU A 59 29.60 -14.65 -16.23
CA LEU A 59 29.09 -15.15 -14.96
C LEU A 59 30.09 -16.05 -14.26
N LEU A 60 30.76 -16.94 -15.00
CA LEU A 60 31.78 -17.81 -14.46
C LEU A 60 33.00 -17.02 -13.98
N ASP A 61 33.46 -16.04 -14.76
CA ASP A 61 34.56 -15.15 -14.41
C ASP A 61 34.22 -14.28 -13.18
N GLY A 62 32.94 -13.91 -13.00
CA GLY A 62 32.39 -13.21 -11.82
C GLY A 62 32.12 -14.11 -10.61
N GLY A 63 32.40 -15.42 -10.70
CA GLY A 63 32.33 -16.35 -9.57
C GLY A 63 31.02 -17.13 -9.43
N PHE A 64 30.08 -17.04 -10.37
CA PHE A 64 28.85 -17.85 -10.36
C PHE A 64 29.13 -19.31 -10.73
N ASN A 65 28.45 -20.25 -10.09
CA ASN A 65 28.66 -21.70 -10.29
C ASN A 65 28.12 -22.24 -11.63
N SER A 66 27.29 -21.48 -12.35
CA SER A 66 26.79 -21.85 -13.68
C SER A 66 26.41 -20.61 -14.48
N GLY A 67 26.77 -20.58 -15.77
CA GLY A 67 26.43 -19.55 -16.73
C GLY A 67 25.08 -19.86 -17.39
N SER A 68 23.99 -19.21 -16.98
CA SER A 68 22.76 -19.23 -17.75
C SER A 68 22.72 -17.99 -18.62
N GLU A 69 22.99 -18.16 -19.92
CA GLU A 69 23.05 -17.04 -20.89
C GLU A 69 21.71 -16.39 -21.18
N ALA A 70 20.61 -17.10 -20.94
CA ALA A 70 19.27 -16.65 -21.31
C ALA A 70 18.88 -15.30 -20.68
N TYR A 71 19.25 -15.08 -19.42
CA TYR A 71 18.88 -13.85 -18.71
C TYR A 71 19.76 -12.66 -19.07
N PHE A 72 21.05 -12.88 -19.30
CA PHE A 72 21.95 -11.84 -19.84
C PHE A 72 21.51 -11.40 -21.23
N SER A 73 21.16 -12.36 -22.08
CA SER A 73 20.67 -12.07 -23.44
C SER A 73 19.44 -11.17 -23.42
N GLY A 74 18.53 -11.36 -22.44
CA GLY A 74 17.36 -10.49 -22.25
C GLY A 74 17.76 -9.03 -21.96
N GLY A 75 18.62 -8.81 -20.98
CA GLY A 75 19.11 -7.47 -20.62
C GLY A 75 19.89 -6.79 -21.73
N ILE A 76 20.79 -7.52 -22.40
CA ILE A 76 21.58 -7.02 -23.54
C ILE A 76 20.70 -6.69 -24.74
N ASN A 77 19.69 -7.48 -25.04
CA ASN A 77 18.75 -7.21 -26.11
C ASN A 77 17.90 -5.97 -25.80
N ALA A 78 17.49 -5.78 -24.56
CA ALA A 78 16.81 -4.56 -24.13
C ALA A 78 17.70 -3.32 -24.31
N TRP A 79 18.98 -3.42 -23.93
CA TRP A 79 19.96 -2.36 -24.17
C TRP A 79 20.20 -2.08 -25.66
N LYS A 80 20.37 -3.11 -26.51
CA LYS A 80 20.52 -2.96 -27.96
C LYS A 80 19.32 -2.27 -28.58
N ASN A 81 18.12 -2.67 -28.20
CA ASN A 81 16.88 -2.05 -28.71
C ASN A 81 16.78 -0.58 -28.29
N LEU A 82 17.19 -0.23 -27.08
CA LEU A 82 17.24 1.17 -26.64
C LEU A 82 18.25 1.99 -27.44
N ARG A 83 19.49 1.46 -27.63
CA ARG A 83 20.54 2.10 -28.42
C ARG A 83 20.14 2.32 -29.88
N ASP A 84 19.48 1.33 -30.49
CA ASP A 84 19.09 1.37 -31.90
C ASP A 84 17.77 2.11 -32.13
N GLY A 85 17.19 2.78 -31.10
CA GLY A 85 15.94 3.51 -31.20
C GLY A 85 14.72 2.63 -31.46
N LYS A 86 14.87 1.31 -31.32
CA LYS A 86 13.78 0.33 -31.51
C LYS A 86 12.98 0.07 -30.23
N TYR A 87 13.49 0.55 -29.09
CA TYR A 87 12.80 0.52 -27.81
C TYR A 87 12.10 1.87 -27.68
N GLU A 88 10.83 1.90 -28.02
CA GLU A 88 9.93 2.84 -27.38
C GLU A 88 9.79 2.34 -25.95
N PHE A 89 10.29 3.09 -24.95
CA PHE A 89 9.79 2.91 -23.61
C PHE A 89 8.27 2.89 -23.75
N PRO A 90 7.58 1.88 -23.22
CA PRO A 90 6.13 1.97 -23.16
C PRO A 90 5.90 3.37 -22.56
N PRO A 91 5.13 4.24 -23.21
CA PRO A 91 4.99 5.61 -22.79
C PRO A 91 4.74 5.54 -21.31
N GLN A 92 5.60 6.19 -20.50
CA GLN A 92 5.20 6.51 -19.14
C GLN A 92 3.82 7.09 -19.39
N LYS A 93 2.79 6.41 -18.88
CA LYS A 93 1.44 6.96 -18.90
C LYS A 93 1.53 8.26 -18.12
N THR A 94 2.02 9.31 -18.81
CA THR A 94 1.68 10.66 -18.45
C THR A 94 0.18 10.64 -18.56
N SER A 95 -0.47 10.74 -17.44
CA SER A 95 -1.91 10.82 -17.31
C SER A 95 -2.41 12.07 -18.05
N ALA A 96 -2.51 11.97 -19.37
CA ALA A 96 -3.58 12.63 -20.08
C ALA A 96 -4.83 11.78 -19.81
N PRO A 97 -6.00 12.37 -19.54
CA PRO A 97 -7.18 11.61 -19.23
C PRO A 97 -7.61 10.85 -20.49
N ALA A 98 -7.05 9.65 -20.67
CA ALA A 98 -7.70 8.67 -21.50
C ALA A 98 -8.97 8.31 -20.73
N THR A 99 -10.11 8.39 -21.35
CA THR A 99 -11.33 7.70 -20.96
C THR A 99 -11.05 6.20 -21.01
N SER A 100 -10.19 5.72 -20.12
CA SER A 100 -10.06 4.29 -19.85
C SER A 100 -11.34 3.90 -19.14
N SER A 101 -12.03 2.91 -19.67
CA SER A 101 -13.08 2.23 -18.92
C SER A 101 -12.53 1.98 -17.51
N PRO A 102 -13.28 2.35 -16.47
CA PRO A 102 -12.77 2.19 -15.10
C PRO A 102 -12.39 0.73 -14.89
N SER A 103 -11.27 0.51 -14.21
CA SER A 103 -10.84 -0.85 -13.85
C SER A 103 -11.97 -1.61 -13.18
N LEU A 104 -12.25 -2.82 -13.63
CA LEU A 104 -13.35 -3.63 -13.10
C LEU A 104 -13.08 -4.14 -11.70
N GLN A 105 -11.80 -4.35 -11.36
CA GLN A 105 -11.38 -4.71 -10.01
C GLN A 105 -10.02 -4.14 -9.66
N LYS A 106 -9.93 -3.43 -8.53
CA LYS A 106 -8.73 -2.70 -8.13
C LYS A 106 -8.50 -2.74 -6.63
N ILE A 107 -7.23 -2.92 -6.23
CA ILE A 107 -6.80 -2.80 -4.84
C ILE A 107 -6.00 -1.49 -4.67
N TYR A 108 -6.50 -0.62 -3.81
CA TYR A 108 -5.75 0.54 -3.32
C TYR A 108 -4.92 0.14 -2.12
N PHE A 109 -3.60 0.22 -2.24
CA PHE A 109 -2.68 -0.18 -1.18
C PHE A 109 -1.75 0.95 -0.76
N GLY A 110 -1.23 0.89 0.46
CA GLY A 110 -0.32 1.89 1.03
C GLY A 110 -0.42 1.94 2.55
N ASN A 111 0.30 2.90 3.13
CA ASN A 111 0.46 3.06 4.56
C ASN A 111 -0.85 3.39 5.28
N PRO A 112 -0.97 3.10 6.60
CA PRO A 112 -2.11 3.54 7.39
C PRO A 112 -2.27 5.07 7.33
N GLY A 113 -3.50 5.55 7.06
CA GLY A 113 -3.77 6.98 6.96
C GLY A 113 -3.28 7.65 5.67
N SER A 114 -2.86 6.93 4.62
CA SER A 114 -2.49 7.53 3.32
C SER A 114 -3.69 8.07 2.52
N GLY A 115 -4.94 7.80 2.94
CA GLY A 115 -6.14 8.31 2.27
C GLY A 115 -6.80 7.31 1.31
N LYS A 116 -6.48 6.02 1.38
CA LYS A 116 -7.06 4.96 0.52
C LYS A 116 -8.58 4.98 0.49
N SER A 117 -9.23 4.89 1.65
CA SER A 117 -10.70 4.88 1.73
C SER A 117 -11.32 6.20 1.25
N TYR A 118 -10.65 7.34 1.46
CA TYR A 118 -11.08 8.62 0.92
C TYR A 118 -11.03 8.65 -0.61
N LYS A 119 -9.99 8.05 -1.20
CA LYS A 119 -9.86 7.92 -2.65
C LYS A 119 -10.98 7.06 -3.24
N VAL A 120 -11.27 5.91 -2.63
CA VAL A 120 -12.39 5.05 -2.99
C VAL A 120 -13.73 5.79 -2.87
N GLU A 121 -13.95 6.52 -1.77
CA GLU A 121 -15.15 7.33 -1.53
C GLU A 121 -15.34 8.40 -2.61
N THR A 122 -14.26 9.08 -2.98
CA THR A 122 -14.27 10.12 -4.02
C THR A 122 -14.60 9.53 -5.39
N GLU A 123 -14.01 8.38 -5.74
CA GLU A 123 -14.24 7.70 -7.02
C GLU A 123 -15.68 7.18 -7.13
N THR A 124 -16.27 6.77 -6.02
CA THR A 124 -17.61 6.18 -5.98
C THR A 124 -18.72 7.15 -5.57
N LYS A 125 -18.38 8.44 -5.43
CA LYS A 125 -19.33 9.48 -5.01
C LYS A 125 -20.53 9.55 -5.94
N GLY A 126 -21.74 9.45 -5.36
CA GLY A 126 -23.00 9.51 -6.12
C GLY A 126 -23.33 8.24 -6.92
N LYS A 127 -22.57 7.17 -6.74
CA LYS A 127 -22.81 5.87 -7.39
C LYS A 127 -23.45 4.87 -6.44
N LYS A 128 -23.95 3.76 -7.00
CA LYS A 128 -24.51 2.68 -6.19
C LYS A 128 -23.38 1.86 -5.57
N VAL A 129 -23.32 1.84 -4.25
CA VAL A 129 -22.21 1.23 -3.49
C VAL A 129 -22.74 0.20 -2.51
N PHE A 130 -22.09 -0.95 -2.49
CA PHE A 130 -22.18 -1.99 -1.45
C PHE A 130 -20.83 -2.10 -0.77
N ARG A 131 -20.76 -1.99 0.56
CA ARG A 131 -19.51 -1.95 1.30
C ARG A 131 -19.44 -3.03 2.35
N THR A 132 -18.29 -3.69 2.45
CA THR A 132 -17.97 -4.66 3.50
C THR A 132 -16.54 -4.46 3.97
N THR A 133 -16.22 -4.99 5.15
CA THR A 133 -14.86 -5.03 5.70
C THR A 133 -14.49 -6.47 5.96
N PHE A 134 -13.32 -6.91 5.50
CA PHE A 134 -12.81 -8.22 5.85
C PHE A 134 -12.16 -8.21 7.24
N HIS A 135 -12.33 -9.28 7.96
CA HIS A 135 -11.72 -9.53 9.27
C HIS A 135 -11.39 -11.03 9.41
N PRO A 136 -10.61 -11.45 10.41
CA PRO A 136 -10.17 -12.84 10.54
C PRO A 136 -11.27 -13.89 10.52
N ASP A 137 -12.46 -13.55 11.04
CA ASP A 137 -13.61 -14.46 11.07
C ASP A 137 -14.51 -14.35 9.84
N SER A 138 -14.12 -13.57 8.83
CA SER A 138 -14.86 -13.47 7.57
C SER A 138 -14.73 -14.76 6.77
N ASP A 139 -15.85 -15.22 6.22
CA ASP A 139 -15.95 -16.43 5.41
C ASP A 139 -16.92 -16.23 4.24
N TYR A 140 -17.12 -17.28 3.45
CA TYR A 140 -18.08 -17.27 2.34
C TYR A 140 -19.48 -16.90 2.79
N SER A 141 -19.92 -17.38 3.95
CA SER A 141 -21.28 -17.14 4.44
C SER A 141 -21.52 -15.69 4.84
N THR A 142 -20.50 -15.00 5.34
CA THR A 142 -20.57 -13.58 5.72
C THR A 142 -20.40 -12.63 4.53
N PHE A 143 -19.87 -13.12 3.42
CA PHE A 143 -19.66 -12.33 2.21
C PHE A 143 -20.76 -12.56 1.15
N VAL A 144 -21.16 -13.80 0.94
CA VAL A 144 -22.13 -14.21 -0.09
C VAL A 144 -23.53 -14.36 0.51
N GLY A 145 -23.66 -15.14 1.56
CA GLY A 145 -24.95 -15.39 2.21
C GLY A 145 -25.04 -16.80 2.76
N THR A 146 -26.04 -17.00 3.60
CA THR A 146 -26.31 -18.30 4.22
C THR A 146 -27.75 -18.41 4.66
N TYR A 147 -28.23 -19.64 4.90
CA TYR A 147 -29.52 -19.89 5.51
C TYR A 147 -29.51 -19.53 7.01
N LYS A 148 -30.49 -18.74 7.40
CA LYS A 148 -30.70 -18.39 8.83
C LYS A 148 -32.13 -18.68 9.24
N PRO A 149 -32.37 -19.06 10.51
CA PRO A 149 -33.73 -19.18 11.03
C PRO A 149 -34.36 -17.80 11.18
N GLU A 150 -35.57 -17.64 10.64
CA GLU A 150 -36.39 -16.45 10.80
C GLU A 150 -37.66 -16.83 11.54
N SER A 151 -38.12 -15.98 12.46
CA SER A 151 -39.40 -16.17 13.16
C SER A 151 -40.49 -15.36 12.48
N ASP A 152 -41.48 -16.05 11.92
CA ASP A 152 -42.64 -15.42 11.33
C ASP A 152 -43.88 -15.88 12.11
N GLY A 153 -44.46 -14.98 12.91
CA GLY A 153 -45.66 -15.26 13.70
C GLY A 153 -45.57 -16.45 14.65
N GLY A 154 -44.36 -16.78 15.16
CA GLY A 154 -44.15 -17.92 16.06
C GLY A 154 -43.76 -19.23 15.35
N THR A 155 -43.69 -19.23 14.02
CA THR A 155 -43.20 -20.36 13.23
C THR A 155 -41.76 -20.05 12.79
N ILE A 156 -40.84 -20.99 13.05
CA ILE A 156 -39.43 -20.88 12.61
C ILE A 156 -39.37 -21.36 11.15
N ARG A 157 -38.93 -20.48 10.27
CA ARG A 157 -38.59 -20.80 8.89
C ARG A 157 -37.12 -20.56 8.65
N TYR A 158 -36.55 -21.29 7.72
CA TYR A 158 -35.17 -21.02 7.28
C TYR A 158 -35.24 -20.26 5.95
N ALA A 159 -34.59 -19.10 5.89
CA ALA A 159 -34.49 -18.30 4.69
C ALA A 159 -33.04 -18.01 4.33
N PHE A 160 -32.73 -17.93 3.03
CA PHE A 160 -31.43 -17.48 2.58
C PHE A 160 -31.30 -15.97 2.83
N VAL A 161 -30.32 -15.59 3.63
CA VAL A 161 -30.01 -14.20 3.94
C VAL A 161 -28.81 -13.77 3.10
N PRO A 162 -29.02 -12.95 2.04
CA PRO A 162 -27.94 -12.50 1.17
C PRO A 162 -27.02 -11.56 1.92
N GLN A 163 -25.75 -11.58 1.57
CA GLN A 163 -24.75 -10.67 2.07
C GLN A 163 -24.28 -9.70 0.97
N THR A 164 -23.26 -8.93 1.25
CA THR A 164 -22.85 -7.77 0.45
C THR A 164 -22.56 -8.13 -1.01
N PHE A 165 -21.88 -9.26 -1.26
CA PHE A 165 -21.61 -9.72 -2.64
C PHE A 165 -22.91 -10.01 -3.40
N THR A 166 -23.79 -10.82 -2.84
CA THR A 166 -25.06 -11.22 -3.51
C THR A 166 -25.96 -10.01 -3.77
N ASN A 167 -26.02 -9.07 -2.83
CA ASN A 167 -26.78 -7.84 -3.01
C ASN A 167 -26.20 -6.97 -4.15
N ALA A 168 -24.88 -6.81 -4.21
CA ALA A 168 -24.21 -6.08 -5.28
C ALA A 168 -24.40 -6.77 -6.64
N TYR A 169 -24.31 -8.10 -6.67
CA TYR A 169 -24.51 -8.91 -7.85
C TYR A 169 -25.92 -8.75 -8.45
N ILE A 170 -26.94 -8.89 -7.62
CA ILE A 170 -28.35 -8.72 -8.04
C ILE A 170 -28.59 -7.30 -8.54
N GLU A 171 -28.11 -6.29 -7.82
CA GLU A 171 -28.28 -4.90 -8.23
C GLU A 171 -27.59 -4.60 -9.57
N ALA A 172 -26.44 -5.19 -9.87
CA ALA A 172 -25.75 -5.03 -11.13
C ALA A 172 -26.52 -5.64 -12.31
N TYR A 173 -27.15 -6.79 -12.11
CA TYR A 173 -27.97 -7.41 -13.13
C TYR A 173 -29.41 -6.83 -13.27
N LYS A 174 -29.81 -6.02 -12.31
CA LYS A 174 -31.09 -5.28 -12.40
C LYS A 174 -31.05 -4.25 -13.52
N ASP A 175 -29.94 -3.54 -13.65
CA ASP A 175 -29.71 -2.54 -14.70
C ASP A 175 -28.24 -2.59 -15.11
N ILE A 176 -27.98 -3.23 -16.26
CA ILE A 176 -26.62 -3.48 -16.76
C ILE A 176 -25.89 -2.20 -17.17
N ASP A 177 -26.62 -1.13 -17.47
CA ASP A 177 -26.08 0.15 -17.90
C ASP A 177 -25.65 1.04 -16.73
N THR A 178 -26.13 0.74 -15.53
CA THR A 178 -25.78 1.49 -14.31
C THR A 178 -24.61 0.85 -13.56
N PRO A 179 -23.48 1.56 -13.39
CA PRO A 179 -22.33 1.04 -12.64
C PRO A 179 -22.66 0.79 -11.17
N VAL A 180 -22.33 -0.40 -10.68
CA VAL A 180 -22.44 -0.83 -9.28
C VAL A 180 -21.06 -1.09 -8.72
N TYR A 181 -20.81 -0.65 -7.49
CA TYR A 181 -19.52 -0.77 -6.82
C TYR A 181 -19.65 -1.65 -5.57
N LEU A 182 -18.86 -2.73 -5.53
CA LEU A 182 -18.61 -3.53 -4.34
C LEU A 182 -17.28 -3.08 -3.74
N ILE A 183 -17.32 -2.52 -2.53
CA ILE A 183 -16.13 -2.05 -1.83
C ILE A 183 -15.78 -3.02 -0.71
N ILE A 184 -14.53 -3.50 -0.70
CA ILE A 184 -13.98 -4.39 0.32
C ILE A 184 -12.88 -3.64 1.06
N GLU A 185 -13.16 -3.20 2.29
CA GLU A 185 -12.15 -2.59 3.14
C GLU A 185 -11.30 -3.66 3.81
N GLU A 186 -9.98 -3.38 3.95
CA GLU A 186 -9.02 -4.24 4.64
C GLU A 186 -8.98 -5.68 4.10
N ILE A 187 -8.89 -5.83 2.77
CA ILE A 187 -9.01 -7.13 2.09
C ILE A 187 -8.01 -8.18 2.60
N ASN A 188 -6.82 -7.76 3.06
CA ASN A 188 -5.78 -8.64 3.59
C ASN A 188 -6.00 -9.07 5.05
N ARG A 189 -7.02 -8.55 5.74
CA ARG A 189 -7.37 -8.99 7.10
C ARG A 189 -8.19 -10.27 7.15
N GLY A 190 -8.78 -10.68 6.03
CA GLY A 190 -9.50 -11.94 5.91
C GLY A 190 -8.77 -12.92 5.00
N ASN A 191 -9.07 -14.22 5.17
CA ASN A 191 -8.60 -15.26 4.27
C ASN A 191 -9.36 -15.19 2.94
N CYS A 192 -8.79 -14.47 1.94
CA CYS A 192 -9.43 -14.26 0.64
C CYS A 192 -9.83 -15.56 -0.05
N ALA A 193 -9.03 -16.61 0.06
CA ALA A 193 -9.35 -17.91 -0.55
C ALA A 193 -10.61 -18.53 0.06
N GLN A 194 -10.76 -18.43 1.38
CA GLN A 194 -11.94 -18.92 2.09
C GLN A 194 -13.18 -18.04 1.85
N ILE A 195 -13.00 -16.72 1.83
CA ILE A 195 -14.10 -15.76 1.69
C ILE A 195 -14.68 -15.80 0.28
N PHE A 196 -13.82 -15.82 -0.74
CA PHE A 196 -14.26 -15.87 -2.14
C PHE A 196 -14.67 -17.27 -2.58
N GLY A 197 -14.04 -18.34 -2.05
CA GLY A 197 -14.29 -19.69 -2.53
C GLY A 197 -14.24 -19.78 -4.05
N ASP A 198 -15.25 -20.39 -4.68
CA ASP A 198 -15.34 -20.53 -6.14
C ASP A 198 -15.54 -19.19 -6.88
N LEU A 199 -16.04 -18.14 -6.21
CA LEU A 199 -16.18 -16.80 -6.80
C LEU A 199 -14.84 -16.23 -7.29
N PHE A 200 -13.73 -16.75 -6.76
CA PHE A 200 -12.40 -16.40 -7.20
C PHE A 200 -12.18 -16.56 -8.72
N GLN A 201 -12.81 -17.56 -9.34
CA GLN A 201 -12.72 -17.79 -10.79
C GLN A 201 -13.42 -16.69 -11.60
N LEU A 202 -14.42 -16.04 -11.01
CA LEU A 202 -15.18 -14.97 -11.65
C LEU A 202 -14.38 -13.68 -11.83
N LEU A 203 -13.26 -13.53 -11.11
CA LEU A 203 -12.39 -12.35 -11.19
C LEU A 203 -11.54 -12.31 -12.47
N ASP A 204 -11.45 -13.38 -13.24
CA ASP A 204 -10.88 -13.34 -14.59
C ASP A 204 -11.94 -12.72 -15.54
N ARG A 205 -11.67 -11.51 -16.04
CA ARG A 205 -12.60 -10.74 -16.90
C ARG A 205 -12.20 -10.81 -18.35
N GLY A 206 -13.18 -11.07 -19.21
CA GLY A 206 -13.01 -11.00 -20.66
C GLY A 206 -12.96 -9.56 -21.19
N SER A 207 -12.70 -9.42 -22.47
CA SER A 207 -12.67 -8.13 -23.17
C SER A 207 -14.02 -7.42 -23.21
N ASP A 208 -15.11 -8.17 -23.02
CA ASP A 208 -16.49 -7.68 -22.90
C ASP A 208 -16.83 -7.21 -21.48
N GLY A 209 -15.91 -7.37 -20.54
CA GLY A 209 -16.06 -6.99 -19.14
C GLY A 209 -16.82 -8.03 -18.29
N TYR A 210 -17.40 -9.06 -18.89
CA TYR A 210 -17.95 -10.18 -18.12
C TYR A 210 -16.83 -11.09 -17.58
N SER A 211 -17.14 -11.93 -16.56
CA SER A 211 -16.23 -13.01 -16.18
C SER A 211 -15.93 -13.90 -17.38
N GLU A 212 -14.69 -14.26 -17.62
CA GLU A 212 -14.29 -15.21 -18.67
C GLU A 212 -14.88 -16.59 -18.41
N TYR A 213 -14.90 -16.99 -17.14
CA TYR A 213 -15.46 -18.27 -16.68
C TYR A 213 -16.73 -18.03 -15.88
N SER A 214 -17.66 -18.98 -15.96
CA SER A 214 -18.81 -19.05 -15.08
C SER A 214 -18.63 -20.16 -14.06
N ILE A 215 -19.23 -20.04 -12.88
CA ILE A 215 -19.22 -21.06 -11.83
C ILE A 215 -20.63 -21.56 -11.56
N ASN A 216 -20.76 -22.81 -11.11
CA ASN A 216 -22.04 -23.31 -10.64
C ASN A 216 -22.35 -22.68 -9.26
N ALA A 217 -23.50 -22.01 -9.15
CA ALA A 217 -23.98 -21.60 -7.85
C ALA A 217 -24.48 -22.80 -7.04
N ASP A 218 -24.29 -22.80 -5.73
CA ASP A 218 -25.01 -23.74 -4.89
C ASP A 218 -26.53 -23.51 -5.03
N LYS A 219 -27.30 -24.55 -4.69
CA LYS A 219 -28.74 -24.51 -4.91
C LYS A 219 -29.42 -23.32 -4.25
N ASP A 220 -29.01 -22.99 -3.06
CA ASP A 220 -29.68 -21.99 -2.25
C ASP A 220 -29.43 -20.57 -2.77
N LEU A 221 -28.17 -20.27 -3.10
CA LEU A 221 -27.77 -19.02 -3.73
C LEU A 221 -28.44 -18.86 -5.12
N ARG A 222 -28.42 -19.94 -5.92
CA ARG A 222 -29.03 -19.96 -7.25
C ARG A 222 -30.53 -19.66 -7.19
N ASP A 223 -31.27 -20.38 -6.32
CA ASP A 223 -32.71 -20.24 -6.21
C ASP A 223 -33.09 -18.84 -5.68
N TYR A 224 -32.29 -18.28 -4.77
CA TYR A 224 -32.46 -16.91 -4.29
C TYR A 224 -32.20 -15.87 -5.40
N ILE A 225 -31.06 -15.93 -6.10
CA ILE A 225 -30.75 -14.99 -7.19
C ILE A 225 -31.81 -15.08 -8.30
N ARG A 226 -32.20 -16.29 -8.70
CA ARG A 226 -33.25 -16.49 -9.70
C ARG A 226 -34.57 -15.81 -9.27
N HIS A 227 -35.01 -16.06 -8.05
CA HIS A 227 -36.23 -15.46 -7.53
C HIS A 227 -36.18 -13.92 -7.57
N GLU A 228 -35.09 -13.33 -7.07
CA GLU A 228 -34.95 -11.88 -7.01
C GLU A 228 -34.85 -11.24 -8.40
N LEU A 229 -34.04 -11.78 -9.30
CA LEU A 229 -33.89 -11.25 -10.65
C LEU A 229 -35.17 -11.43 -11.49
N THR A 230 -35.85 -12.56 -11.37
CA THR A 230 -37.15 -12.81 -12.05
C THR A 230 -38.18 -11.79 -11.58
N LYS A 231 -38.28 -11.57 -10.28
CA LYS A 231 -39.18 -10.58 -9.69
C LYS A 231 -38.88 -9.16 -10.15
N LEU A 232 -37.59 -8.77 -10.16
CA LEU A 232 -37.16 -7.43 -10.56
C LEU A 232 -37.35 -7.15 -12.05
N LYS A 233 -37.13 -8.14 -12.91
CA LYS A 233 -37.27 -8.00 -14.38
C LYS A 233 -38.67 -8.33 -14.89
N GLY A 234 -39.58 -8.82 -14.05
CA GLY A 234 -40.94 -9.23 -14.46
C GLY A 234 -40.96 -10.39 -15.45
N ILE A 235 -39.98 -11.30 -15.38
CA ILE A 235 -39.81 -12.45 -16.27
C ILE A 235 -40.59 -13.66 -15.71
N ASP A 236 -41.00 -14.60 -16.56
CA ASP A 236 -41.61 -15.86 -16.14
C ASP A 236 -40.64 -16.65 -15.23
N GLN A 237 -41.17 -17.17 -14.11
CA GLN A 237 -40.40 -17.93 -13.11
C GLN A 237 -39.72 -19.21 -13.65
N ASN A 238 -40.17 -19.70 -14.83
CA ASN A 238 -39.61 -20.87 -15.51
C ASN A 238 -38.43 -20.54 -16.43
N THR A 239 -38.09 -19.25 -16.59
CA THR A 239 -36.98 -18.79 -17.42
C THR A 239 -35.83 -18.31 -16.53
N ASP A 240 -34.65 -18.84 -16.74
CA ASP A 240 -33.46 -18.33 -16.05
C ASP A 240 -33.15 -16.90 -16.53
N PRO A 241 -33.18 -15.90 -15.65
CA PRO A 241 -32.79 -14.54 -16.02
C PRO A 241 -31.30 -14.46 -16.29
N GLU A 242 -30.91 -13.43 -17.05
CA GLU A 242 -29.50 -13.07 -17.18
C GLU A 242 -28.87 -12.92 -15.79
N GLY A 243 -27.69 -13.52 -15.59
CA GLY A 243 -26.99 -13.56 -14.31
C GLY A 243 -27.08 -14.89 -13.58
N ILE A 244 -28.01 -15.79 -13.97
CA ILE A 244 -28.10 -17.14 -13.38
C ILE A 244 -28.44 -18.18 -14.45
N GLU A 245 -28.03 -17.96 -15.68
CA GLU A 245 -28.27 -18.85 -16.82
C GLU A 245 -27.69 -20.25 -16.56
N ASP A 246 -28.52 -21.26 -16.80
CA ASP A 246 -28.17 -22.67 -16.49
C ASP A 246 -27.69 -22.88 -15.04
N GLY A 247 -28.13 -22.05 -14.10
CA GLY A 247 -27.72 -22.14 -12.71
C GLY A 247 -26.27 -21.65 -12.44
N LYS A 248 -25.68 -20.94 -13.39
CA LYS A 248 -24.29 -20.45 -13.29
C LYS A 248 -24.23 -18.96 -13.00
N LEU A 249 -23.21 -18.57 -12.21
CA LEU A 249 -22.86 -17.18 -11.95
C LEU A 249 -21.80 -16.69 -12.92
N ARG A 250 -21.92 -15.42 -13.33
CA ARG A 250 -20.94 -14.70 -14.14
C ARG A 250 -21.01 -13.22 -13.75
N LEU A 251 -19.89 -12.59 -13.41
CA LEU A 251 -19.92 -11.16 -13.05
C LEU A 251 -20.21 -10.31 -14.30
N PRO A 252 -21.11 -9.33 -14.21
CA PRO A 252 -21.43 -8.44 -15.33
C PRO A 252 -20.42 -7.28 -15.45
N PRO A 253 -20.33 -6.61 -16.62
CA PRO A 253 -19.34 -5.57 -16.89
C PRO A 253 -19.52 -4.29 -16.07
N ASN A 254 -20.70 -4.05 -15.54
CA ASN A 254 -21.02 -2.89 -14.70
C ASN A 254 -20.77 -3.12 -13.21
N LEU A 255 -20.35 -4.33 -12.77
CA LEU A 255 -19.98 -4.60 -11.39
C LEU A 255 -18.49 -4.38 -11.19
N HIS A 256 -18.14 -3.27 -10.55
CA HIS A 256 -16.80 -2.92 -10.16
C HIS A 256 -16.49 -3.37 -8.74
N ILE A 257 -15.32 -3.96 -8.51
CA ILE A 257 -14.89 -4.40 -7.19
C ILE A 257 -13.67 -3.59 -6.79
N LEU A 258 -13.79 -2.74 -5.79
CA LEU A 258 -12.69 -1.94 -5.27
C LEU A 258 -12.33 -2.44 -3.88
N ALA A 259 -11.04 -2.52 -3.59
CA ALA A 259 -10.59 -2.94 -2.28
C ALA A 259 -9.53 -2.01 -1.71
N THR A 260 -9.41 -1.95 -0.38
CA THR A 260 -8.33 -1.26 0.31
C THR A 260 -7.46 -2.26 1.05
N MET A 261 -6.15 -1.96 1.15
CA MET A 261 -5.18 -2.79 1.84
C MET A 261 -4.14 -1.93 2.55
N ASN A 262 -3.91 -2.17 3.83
CA ASN A 262 -2.75 -1.62 4.54
C ASN A 262 -1.52 -2.48 4.29
N THR A 263 -0.39 -1.85 3.97
CA THR A 263 0.87 -2.56 3.77
C THR A 263 1.54 -2.94 5.09
N SER A 264 1.32 -2.14 6.15
CA SER A 264 1.86 -2.39 7.49
C SER A 264 1.29 -3.64 8.16
N ASP A 265 0.03 -3.94 7.89
CA ASP A 265 -0.61 -5.15 8.41
C ASP A 265 -0.10 -6.35 7.61
N GLN A 266 1.15 -6.75 7.85
CA GLN A 266 1.73 -7.96 7.25
C GLN A 266 0.98 -9.18 7.77
N SER A 267 -0.22 -9.23 7.29
CA SER A 267 -1.05 -10.38 7.03
C SER A 267 -1.19 -11.42 8.13
N LEU A 268 -2.31 -11.37 8.76
CA LEU A 268 -2.92 -12.61 9.24
C LEU A 268 -3.12 -13.60 8.06
N PHE A 269 -3.35 -13.11 6.82
CA PHE A 269 -3.62 -13.94 5.66
C PHE A 269 -2.93 -13.40 4.39
N PRO A 270 -1.78 -13.98 3.99
CA PRO A 270 -1.12 -13.60 2.76
C PRO A 270 -1.97 -13.98 1.54
N MET A 271 -2.15 -13.03 0.63
CA MET A 271 -2.79 -13.30 -0.65
C MET A 271 -1.80 -14.03 -1.58
N ASP A 272 -2.22 -15.12 -2.20
CA ASP A 272 -1.42 -15.85 -3.18
C ASP A 272 -1.25 -15.09 -4.51
N SER A 273 -0.32 -15.55 -5.34
CA SER A 273 -0.02 -14.91 -6.61
C SER A 273 -1.18 -15.02 -7.62
N ALA A 274 -1.97 -16.10 -7.55
CA ALA A 274 -3.10 -16.29 -8.44
C ALA A 274 -4.23 -15.30 -8.12
N PHE A 275 -4.46 -14.99 -6.84
CA PHE A 275 -5.39 -13.94 -6.42
C PHE A 275 -4.88 -12.56 -6.85
N LYS A 276 -3.59 -12.27 -6.57
CA LYS A 276 -2.99 -10.96 -6.86
C LYS A 276 -3.04 -10.58 -8.33
N ARG A 277 -2.81 -11.52 -9.26
CA ARG A 277 -2.78 -11.25 -10.71
C ARG A 277 -4.13 -10.83 -11.31
N ARG A 278 -5.23 -11.05 -10.60
CA ARG A 278 -6.59 -10.72 -11.07
C ARG A 278 -7.02 -9.32 -10.73
N TRP A 279 -6.15 -8.56 -10.05
CA TRP A 279 -6.44 -7.21 -9.60
C TRP A 279 -5.49 -6.21 -10.22
N ASP A 280 -6.00 -5.05 -10.55
CA ASP A 280 -5.19 -3.87 -10.77
C ASP A 280 -4.76 -3.31 -9.42
N TRP A 281 -3.51 -2.92 -9.31
CA TRP A 281 -2.92 -2.45 -8.08
C TRP A 281 -2.61 -0.96 -8.19
N GLU A 282 -3.13 -0.16 -7.25
CA GLU A 282 -2.89 1.27 -7.21
C GLU A 282 -2.30 1.67 -5.87
N TYR A 283 -1.05 2.12 -5.90
CA TYR A 283 -0.40 2.66 -4.72
C TYR A 283 -0.94 4.03 -4.37
N VAL A 284 -1.30 4.24 -3.10
CA VAL A 284 -1.72 5.54 -2.56
C VAL A 284 -0.58 6.08 -1.71
N PRO A 285 0.27 6.96 -2.29
CA PRO A 285 1.45 7.48 -1.62
C PRO A 285 1.09 8.45 -0.49
N ILE A 286 2.01 8.59 0.46
CA ILE A 286 1.98 9.65 1.46
C ILE A 286 2.26 10.97 0.72
N GLN A 287 1.36 11.94 0.86
CA GLN A 287 1.50 13.26 0.25
C GLN A 287 2.10 14.24 1.25
N TYR A 288 3.26 14.78 0.95
CA TYR A 288 3.95 15.75 1.80
C TYR A 288 3.70 17.20 1.41
N GLU A 289 2.91 17.45 0.36
CA GLU A 289 2.60 18.78 -0.16
C GLU A 289 1.20 18.81 -0.77
N GLY A 290 0.47 19.89 -0.56
CA GLY A 290 -0.84 20.12 -1.16
C GLY A 290 -1.99 19.28 -0.58
N ALA A 291 -1.76 18.57 0.53
CA ALA A 291 -2.81 17.82 1.22
C ALA A 291 -3.57 18.71 2.21
N THR A 292 -4.84 18.41 2.44
CA THR A 292 -5.65 19.12 3.46
C THR A 292 -5.00 19.04 4.85
N SER A 293 -4.30 17.95 5.13
CA SER A 293 -3.54 17.74 6.38
C SER A 293 -2.36 18.70 6.57
N ASP A 294 -1.96 19.45 5.56
CA ASP A 294 -0.85 20.43 5.66
C ASP A 294 -1.17 21.56 6.65
N SER A 295 -2.47 21.81 6.89
CA SER A 295 -2.93 22.81 7.87
C SER A 295 -2.99 22.28 9.30
N PHE A 296 -2.88 20.95 9.52
CA PHE A 296 -3.02 20.37 10.85
C PHE A 296 -1.81 20.66 11.73
N THR A 297 -2.09 20.88 13.02
CA THR A 297 -1.08 21.19 14.02
C THR A 297 -1.12 20.22 15.20
N ILE A 298 0.04 20.08 15.84
CA ILE A 298 0.23 19.38 17.11
C ILE A 298 0.54 20.42 18.16
N THR A 299 -0.20 20.45 19.26
CA THR A 299 0.05 21.37 20.36
C THR A 299 0.67 20.64 21.55
N LEU A 300 1.92 21.01 21.90
CA LEU A 300 2.67 20.46 23.04
C LEU A 300 3.15 21.61 23.91
N SER A 301 2.80 21.61 25.19
CA SER A 301 3.19 22.67 26.15
C SER A 301 2.96 24.11 25.63
N GLY A 302 1.82 24.35 24.98
CA GLY A 302 1.50 25.65 24.39
C GLY A 302 2.22 25.99 23.09
N LYS A 303 3.19 25.19 22.64
CA LYS A 303 3.86 25.35 21.36
C LYS A 303 3.13 24.55 20.28
N ARG A 304 2.97 25.16 19.09
CA ARG A 304 2.34 24.51 17.94
C ARG A 304 3.39 24.03 16.92
N PHE A 305 3.23 22.82 16.44
CA PHE A 305 4.08 22.22 15.42
C PHE A 305 3.20 21.83 14.22
N ARG A 306 3.72 21.98 13.00
CA ARG A 306 3.00 21.49 11.82
C ARG A 306 3.03 19.97 11.77
N TRP A 307 1.86 19.37 11.59
CA TRP A 307 1.74 17.92 11.40
C TRP A 307 2.64 17.42 10.27
N ILE A 308 2.68 18.13 9.15
CA ILE A 308 3.43 17.71 7.97
C ILE A 308 4.94 17.68 8.20
N ASP A 309 5.48 18.63 8.99
CA ASP A 309 6.91 18.65 9.31
C ASP A 309 7.28 17.48 10.24
N PHE A 310 6.41 17.20 11.21
CA PHE A 310 6.55 16.01 12.05
C PHE A 310 6.44 14.72 11.19
N LEU A 311 5.46 14.64 10.32
CA LEU A 311 5.22 13.47 9.46
C LEU A 311 6.43 13.14 8.58
N LYS A 312 7.03 14.16 7.95
CA LYS A 312 8.26 14.00 7.16
C LYS A 312 9.42 13.47 8.02
N ALA A 313 9.62 14.07 9.17
CA ALA A 313 10.73 13.74 10.06
C ALA A 313 10.57 12.34 10.68
N VAL A 314 9.37 12.02 11.18
CA VAL A 314 9.13 10.71 11.81
C VAL A 314 9.18 9.58 10.78
N ASN A 315 8.66 9.79 9.58
CA ASN A 315 8.71 8.77 8.52
C ASN A 315 10.14 8.52 8.03
N ASP A 316 10.98 9.56 7.96
CA ASP A 316 12.40 9.39 7.67
C ASP A 316 13.12 8.62 8.80
N ARG A 317 12.79 8.90 10.07
CA ARG A 317 13.30 8.14 11.22
C ARG A 317 12.83 6.69 11.17
N ILE A 318 11.55 6.42 10.90
CA ILE A 318 11.01 5.04 10.73
C ILE A 318 11.82 4.30 9.68
N ARG A 319 11.95 4.86 8.49
CA ARG A 319 12.68 4.24 7.38
C ARG A 319 14.13 3.91 7.72
N ARG A 320 14.83 4.82 8.42
CA ARG A 320 16.24 4.61 8.83
C ARG A 320 16.40 3.57 9.92
N THR A 321 15.43 3.47 10.84
CA THR A 321 15.52 2.57 11.98
C THR A 321 15.02 1.16 11.67
N THR A 322 13.94 1.06 10.86
CA THR A 322 13.32 -0.24 10.55
C THR A 322 13.72 -0.80 9.19
N GLU A 323 14.42 -0.02 8.37
CA GLU A 323 14.73 -0.32 6.96
C GLU A 323 13.47 -0.65 6.13
N SER A 324 12.28 -0.27 6.62
CA SER A 324 10.98 -0.52 5.98
C SER A 324 10.18 0.78 5.85
N GLU A 325 9.43 0.87 4.76
CA GLU A 325 8.47 1.96 4.52
C GLU A 325 7.06 1.59 4.96
N ASP A 326 6.78 0.33 5.24
CA ASP A 326 5.43 -0.17 5.52
C ASP A 326 4.84 0.40 6.81
N LYS A 327 5.69 0.69 7.80
CA LYS A 327 5.29 1.22 9.10
C LYS A 327 5.18 2.76 9.14
N GLN A 328 5.38 3.45 8.02
CA GLN A 328 5.26 4.90 7.94
C GLN A 328 3.82 5.36 8.17
N LEU A 329 3.68 6.56 8.74
CA LEU A 329 2.40 7.22 8.96
C LEU A 329 1.94 7.94 7.69
N GLY A 330 0.64 7.84 7.38
CA GLY A 330 0.04 8.60 6.29
C GLY A 330 -0.46 9.98 6.73
N ASN A 331 -0.80 10.82 5.77
CA ASN A 331 -1.26 12.19 5.96
C ASN A 331 -2.46 12.33 6.91
N TYR A 332 -3.41 11.41 6.80
CA TYR A 332 -4.67 11.39 7.51
C TYR A 332 -4.67 10.43 8.69
N PHE A 333 -3.48 10.16 9.25
CA PHE A 333 -3.36 9.44 10.51
C PHE A 333 -4.02 10.23 11.65
N ILE A 334 -3.94 11.56 11.57
CA ILE A 334 -4.80 12.49 12.32
C ILE A 334 -5.81 13.14 11.35
N LYS A 335 -6.96 13.57 11.85
CA LYS A 335 -8.05 14.14 11.04
C LYS A 335 -8.29 15.64 11.30
N SER A 336 -7.61 16.20 12.26
CA SER A 336 -7.69 17.59 12.70
C SER A 336 -6.47 17.95 13.55
N ASP A 337 -6.39 19.16 14.03
CA ASP A 337 -5.44 19.56 15.06
C ASP A 337 -5.56 18.66 16.28
N ILE A 338 -4.44 18.30 16.89
CA ILE A 338 -4.38 17.44 18.07
C ILE A 338 -3.61 18.09 19.21
N ASP A 339 -4.02 17.79 20.43
CA ASP A 339 -3.34 18.19 21.64
C ASP A 339 -2.31 17.12 22.09
N GLU A 340 -1.62 17.41 23.19
CA GLU A 340 -0.61 16.51 23.77
C GLU A 340 -1.20 15.16 24.16
N LYS A 341 -2.40 15.12 24.69
CA LYS A 341 -3.07 13.89 25.12
C LYS A 341 -3.35 12.98 23.91
N GLU A 342 -3.91 13.57 22.85
CA GLU A 342 -4.17 12.85 21.61
C GLU A 342 -2.88 12.44 20.91
N PHE A 343 -1.85 13.27 20.94
CA PHE A 343 -0.54 12.92 20.40
C PHE A 343 0.05 11.72 21.11
N LYS A 344 0.03 11.67 22.46
CA LYS A 344 0.47 10.50 23.25
C LYS A 344 -0.33 9.25 22.92
N SER A 345 -1.67 9.36 22.95
CA SER A 345 -2.56 8.19 22.88
C SER A 345 -2.75 7.65 21.46
N LYS A 346 -2.52 8.43 20.42
CA LYS A 346 -2.68 8.01 19.03
C LYS A 346 -1.32 7.81 18.34
N VAL A 347 -0.54 8.89 18.27
CA VAL A 347 0.68 8.91 17.47
C VAL A 347 1.81 8.16 18.16
N MET A 348 2.14 8.55 19.41
CA MET A 348 3.21 7.90 20.16
C MET A 348 2.88 6.44 20.48
N PHE A 349 1.62 6.13 20.74
CA PHE A 349 1.18 4.74 20.94
C PHE A 349 1.40 3.89 19.67
N TYR A 350 1.04 4.41 18.50
CA TYR A 350 1.31 3.70 17.24
C TYR A 350 2.81 3.50 17.01
N LEU A 351 3.61 4.53 17.21
CA LEU A 351 5.06 4.45 17.04
C LEU A 351 5.68 3.40 17.98
N TRP A 352 5.18 3.32 19.20
CA TRP A 352 5.64 2.33 20.16
C TRP A 352 5.14 0.92 19.83
N SER A 353 3.83 0.75 19.55
CA SER A 353 3.20 -0.58 19.40
C SER A 353 3.48 -1.23 18.04
N GLU A 354 3.67 -0.43 16.98
CA GLU A 354 3.84 -0.96 15.63
C GLU A 354 5.26 -0.77 15.08
N VAL A 355 5.91 0.36 15.38
CA VAL A 355 7.25 0.64 14.86
C VAL A 355 8.32 -0.02 15.73
N CYS A 356 8.20 0.09 17.06
CA CYS A 356 9.20 -0.38 18.00
C CYS A 356 8.98 -1.83 18.49
N LYS A 357 7.90 -2.50 18.06
CA LYS A 357 7.44 -3.78 18.62
C LYS A 357 8.40 -4.96 18.42
N ASP A 358 9.10 -5.00 17.31
CA ASP A 358 9.76 -6.23 16.86
C ASP A 358 11.23 -6.34 17.29
N GLU A 359 11.86 -5.25 17.76
CA GLU A 359 13.26 -5.25 18.16
C GLU A 359 13.56 -4.25 19.29
N TYR A 360 14.17 -4.72 20.37
CA TYR A 360 14.63 -3.88 21.51
C TYR A 360 15.57 -2.75 21.05
N LEU A 361 16.45 -3.02 20.09
CA LEU A 361 17.34 -2.01 19.52
C LEU A 361 16.59 -0.93 18.72
N THR A 362 15.44 -1.27 18.16
CA THR A 362 14.61 -0.31 17.43
C THR A 362 14.01 0.72 18.38
N GLU A 363 13.49 0.29 19.55
CA GLU A 363 12.96 1.23 20.55
C GLU A 363 14.02 2.20 21.05
N GLN A 364 15.19 1.71 21.44
CA GLN A 364 16.29 2.54 21.92
C GLN A 364 16.80 3.55 20.87
N ASN A 365 16.83 3.15 19.61
CA ASN A 365 17.27 4.04 18.53
C ASN A 365 16.17 5.01 18.08
N PHE A 366 14.91 4.63 18.24
CA PHE A 366 13.77 5.40 17.77
C PHE A 366 13.24 6.38 18.82
N MET A 367 13.05 5.94 20.08
CA MET A 367 12.52 6.75 21.17
C MET A 367 13.63 7.59 21.83
N ARG A 368 14.07 8.64 21.11
CA ARG A 368 15.12 9.56 21.55
C ARG A 368 14.61 10.97 21.65
N SER A 369 14.90 11.61 22.76
CA SER A 369 14.55 12.98 23.08
C SER A 369 15.79 13.82 23.29
N MET A 370 15.76 15.08 22.88
CA MET A 370 16.78 16.05 23.26
C MET A 370 16.72 16.27 24.77
N THR A 371 17.87 16.29 25.45
CA THR A 371 17.90 16.49 26.91
C THR A 371 17.37 17.88 27.31
N LYS A 372 16.89 17.99 28.56
CA LYS A 372 16.39 19.26 29.09
C LYS A 372 17.42 20.40 28.97
N ASN A 373 18.69 20.14 29.29
CA ASN A 373 19.76 21.12 29.16
C ASN A 373 19.93 21.58 27.70
N SER A 374 19.84 20.66 26.77
CA SER A 374 19.91 20.97 25.34
C SER A 374 18.71 21.79 24.86
N ILE A 375 17.51 21.51 25.38
CA ILE A 375 16.30 22.31 25.11
C ILE A 375 16.41 23.72 25.67
N GLU A 376 16.91 23.88 26.90
CA GLU A 376 17.16 25.17 27.53
C GLU A 376 18.19 25.99 26.75
N LYS A 377 19.28 25.35 26.31
CA LYS A 377 20.29 25.96 25.43
C LYS A 377 19.66 26.44 24.13
N LEU A 378 18.89 25.59 23.44
CA LEU A 378 18.17 25.93 22.20
C LEU A 378 17.23 27.13 22.38
N ASN A 379 16.44 27.14 23.45
CA ASN A 379 15.52 28.25 23.77
C ASN A 379 16.24 29.56 24.07
N SER A 380 17.44 29.53 24.70
CA SER A 380 18.22 30.72 25.03
C SER A 380 18.97 31.29 23.83
N GLU A 381 19.54 30.44 22.99
CA GLU A 381 20.32 30.84 21.81
C GLU A 381 19.42 31.27 20.65
N LYS A 382 18.19 30.75 20.58
CA LYS A 382 17.22 31.01 19.49
C LYS A 382 17.88 30.95 18.11
N PRO A 383 18.55 29.86 17.78
CA PRO A 383 19.27 29.75 16.52
C PRO A 383 18.28 29.87 15.34
N THR A 384 18.78 30.32 14.20
CA THR A 384 17.99 30.23 12.96
C THR A 384 17.73 28.76 12.62
N ASP A 385 16.66 28.48 11.90
CA ASP A 385 16.31 27.13 11.47
C ASP A 385 17.47 26.45 10.71
N GLU A 386 18.18 27.22 9.89
CA GLU A 386 19.34 26.74 9.13
C GLU A 386 20.51 26.38 10.05
N PHE A 387 20.81 27.23 11.03
CA PHE A 387 21.87 26.96 12.02
C PHE A 387 21.52 25.72 12.84
N PHE A 388 20.29 25.63 13.34
CA PHE A 388 19.86 24.47 14.13
C PHE A 388 20.00 23.16 13.33
N ARG A 389 19.55 23.15 12.08
CA ARG A 389 19.68 21.97 11.19
C ARG A 389 21.14 21.54 10.96
N ALA A 390 22.03 22.50 10.83
CA ALA A 390 23.45 22.20 10.62
C ALA A 390 24.15 21.66 11.87
N HIS A 391 23.67 22.03 13.08
CA HIS A 391 24.34 21.75 14.34
C HIS A 391 23.52 20.85 15.30
N ILE A 392 22.47 20.19 14.80
CA ILE A 392 21.62 19.34 15.63
C ILE A 392 22.37 18.21 16.35
N SER A 393 23.45 17.71 15.77
CA SER A 393 24.31 16.68 16.36
C SER A 393 25.12 17.15 17.57
N GLU A 394 25.19 18.47 17.83
CA GLU A 394 25.86 19.04 18.99
C GLU A 394 25.01 19.04 20.26
N TYR A 395 23.69 18.77 20.10
CA TYR A 395 22.77 18.69 21.20
C TYR A 395 22.69 17.26 21.72
N GLU A 396 22.78 17.13 23.05
CA GLU A 396 22.67 15.82 23.69
C GLU A 396 21.26 15.27 23.61
N VAL A 397 21.17 13.96 23.40
CA VAL A 397 19.90 13.20 23.38
C VAL A 397 19.91 12.13 24.44
N GLU A 398 18.75 11.85 25.00
CA GLU A 398 18.50 10.76 25.94
C GLU A 398 17.46 9.78 25.37
N GLU A 399 17.53 8.53 25.78
CA GLU A 399 16.53 7.51 25.45
C GLU A 399 15.37 7.61 26.43
N PHE A 400 14.16 7.28 26.00
CA PHE A 400 12.99 7.21 26.87
C PHE A 400 12.09 6.05 26.45
N SER A 401 11.32 5.52 27.42
CA SER A 401 10.31 4.50 27.17
C SER A 401 8.93 5.13 26.96
N PHE A 402 8.01 4.38 26.39
CA PHE A 402 6.62 4.86 26.23
C PHE A 402 5.98 5.25 27.58
N ASN A 403 6.31 4.53 28.68
CA ASN A 403 5.80 4.84 30.01
C ASN A 403 6.32 6.19 30.55
N ASP A 404 7.51 6.62 30.18
CA ASP A 404 8.07 7.90 30.63
C ASP A 404 7.27 9.10 30.13
N LEU A 405 6.49 8.94 29.03
CA LEU A 405 5.59 9.96 28.52
C LEU A 405 4.45 10.34 29.49
N PHE A 406 4.17 9.48 30.46
CA PHE A 406 3.12 9.70 31.47
C PHE A 406 3.69 10.12 32.84
N SER A 407 5.01 10.34 32.91
CA SER A 407 5.67 10.93 34.07
C SER A 407 5.59 12.47 34.06
N GLU A 408 6.07 13.11 35.13
CA GLU A 408 6.19 14.57 35.23
C GLU A 408 7.07 15.16 34.11
N ARG A 409 8.01 14.38 33.58
CA ARG A 409 8.88 14.76 32.45
C ARG A 409 8.27 14.51 31.07
N GLY A 410 7.10 13.91 30.98
CA GLY A 410 6.53 13.43 29.72
C GLY A 410 6.38 14.51 28.65
N THR A 411 6.01 15.72 29.04
CA THR A 411 5.92 16.87 28.12
C THR A 411 7.28 17.32 27.60
N ASP A 412 8.30 17.37 28.50
CA ASP A 412 9.68 17.72 28.09
C ASP A 412 10.26 16.67 27.13
N LEU A 413 9.97 15.38 27.39
CA LEU A 413 10.37 14.29 26.52
C LEU A 413 9.74 14.39 25.12
N LEU A 414 8.46 14.77 25.02
CA LEU A 414 7.79 14.98 23.74
C LEU A 414 8.37 16.18 22.97
N LEU A 415 8.64 17.29 23.66
CA LEU A 415 9.29 18.46 23.04
C LEU A 415 10.68 18.09 22.54
N GLY A 416 11.47 17.39 23.35
CA GLY A 416 12.78 16.90 22.98
C GLY A 416 12.73 15.90 21.82
N PHE A 417 11.70 15.06 21.75
CA PHE A 417 11.48 14.14 20.64
C PHE A 417 11.25 14.90 19.33
N MET A 418 10.42 15.95 19.33
CA MET A 418 10.24 16.84 18.18
C MET A 418 11.57 17.45 17.73
N TYR A 419 12.28 18.08 18.66
CA TYR A 419 13.55 18.74 18.36
C TYR A 419 14.64 17.77 17.89
N SER A 420 14.71 16.56 18.46
CA SER A 420 15.67 15.54 18.04
C SER A 420 15.48 15.08 16.58
N MET A 421 14.33 15.36 16.00
CA MET A 421 14.02 15.12 14.58
C MET A 421 14.05 16.42 13.75
N ASN A 422 14.52 17.51 14.31
CA ASN A 422 14.53 18.82 13.66
C ASN A 422 13.15 19.37 13.30
N VAL A 423 12.14 19.07 14.13
CA VAL A 423 10.80 19.62 14.01
C VAL A 423 10.70 20.81 14.97
N LEU A 424 10.60 21.99 14.41
CA LEU A 424 10.54 23.25 15.17
C LEU A 424 9.09 23.74 15.33
N PRO A 425 8.79 24.47 16.41
CA PRO A 425 7.47 25.05 16.57
C PRO A 425 7.21 26.17 15.54
N ILE A 426 5.96 26.35 15.18
CA ILE A 426 5.52 27.49 14.37
C ILE A 426 5.81 28.77 15.17
N PRO A 427 6.54 29.75 14.61
CA PRO A 427 6.77 31.01 15.29
C PRO A 427 5.45 31.69 15.66
N ASP A 428 5.34 32.19 16.88
CA ASP A 428 4.24 33.07 17.24
C ASP A 428 4.23 34.27 16.29
N LYS A 429 3.07 34.64 15.76
CA LYS A 429 2.96 35.85 14.95
C LYS A 429 3.52 37.01 15.77
N ILE A 430 4.59 37.61 15.30
CA ILE A 430 5.04 38.89 15.83
C ILE A 430 3.86 39.84 15.59
N GLU A 431 3.19 40.30 16.68
CA GLU A 431 2.23 41.40 16.56
C GLU A 431 2.98 42.56 15.89
N PRO A 432 2.42 43.17 14.84
CA PRO A 432 3.05 44.33 14.26
C PRO A 432 3.18 45.38 15.39
N LEU A 433 4.42 45.81 15.62
CA LEU A 433 4.65 46.96 16.46
C LEU A 433 3.76 48.08 15.91
N GLU A 434 2.72 48.47 16.67
CA GLU A 434 1.94 49.62 16.34
C GLU A 434 2.88 50.84 16.16
N PRO A 435 2.65 51.65 15.13
CA PRO A 435 3.53 52.77 14.78
C PRO A 435 3.57 53.90 15.82
#